data_f9870919f4bdbdb6022881f815ac0548
#
_entry.id   f9870919f4bdbdb6022881f815ac0548
#
_cell.length_a   1.000
_cell.length_b   1.000
_cell.length_c   1.000
_cell.angle_alpha   90.00
_cell.angle_beta   90.00
_cell.angle_gamma   90.00
#
_symmetry.space_group_name_H-M   'P 1'
#
loop_
_entity.id
_entity.type
_entity.pdbx_description
1 polymer ?
#
loop_
_entity_poly.entity_id
_entity_poly.type
_entity_poly.pdbx_seq_one_letter_code
_entity_poly.pdbx_strand_id
1 'polypeptide(L)'
;MMYLIAGGGIVLAAISFALNKRSSEKFEYAFFSKPALYISLAASAFLVGGLVSIPANHSQIGFTLVASVISILIAASIVLWLVYINCIATTIGFGLAGSVIQVPILMTISIIAIPILLIGGLIWLFGGAGRATPAEPKPFHQQQSEWYFNRMNPNGFHKKH
;
A
#
# COMPACT_ATOMS: atom_id res chain seq x y z
N MET A 1 15.31 21.67 -16.46
CA MET A 1 14.22 21.38 -15.54
C MET A 1 14.23 19.92 -15.04
N MET A 2 14.42 18.94 -15.91
CA MET A 2 14.45 17.50 -15.56
C MET A 2 15.56 17.13 -14.55
N TYR A 3 16.75 17.71 -14.66
CA TYR A 3 17.87 17.47 -13.72
C TYR A 3 17.63 18.03 -12.31
N LEU A 4 16.87 19.12 -12.18
CA LEU A 4 16.50 19.69 -10.89
C LEU A 4 15.50 18.80 -10.13
N ILE A 5 14.56 18.19 -10.85
CA ILE A 5 13.58 17.26 -10.28
C ILE A 5 14.28 15.95 -9.85
N ALA A 6 15.17 15.42 -10.69
CA ALA A 6 15.94 14.22 -10.37
C ALA A 6 16.87 14.45 -9.17
N GLY A 7 17.59 15.59 -9.14
CA GLY A 7 18.45 15.95 -8.02
C GLY A 7 17.69 16.13 -6.71
N GLY A 8 16.55 16.82 -6.76
CA GLY A 8 15.67 16.99 -5.59
C GLY A 8 15.15 15.67 -5.04
N GLY A 9 14.77 14.73 -5.92
CA GLY A 9 14.33 13.40 -5.54
C GLY A 9 15.41 12.58 -4.83
N ILE A 10 16.65 12.63 -5.31
CA ILE A 10 17.79 11.94 -4.68
C ILE A 10 18.08 12.51 -3.29
N VAL A 11 18.07 13.84 -3.15
CA VAL A 11 18.29 14.51 -1.86
C VAL A 11 17.18 14.13 -0.87
N LEU A 12 15.91 14.16 -1.27
CA LEU A 12 14.79 13.75 -0.42
C LEU A 12 14.90 12.28 -0.02
N ALA A 13 15.28 11.39 -0.93
CA ALA A 13 15.48 9.98 -0.63
C ALA A 13 16.62 9.78 0.39
N ALA A 14 17.74 10.48 0.23
CA ALA A 14 18.86 10.42 1.15
C ALA A 14 18.51 10.93 2.55
N ILE A 15 17.79 12.06 2.65
CA ILE A 15 17.30 12.61 3.92
C ILE A 15 16.31 11.63 4.58
N SER A 16 15.38 11.06 3.82
CA SER A 16 14.41 10.08 4.32
C SER A 16 15.09 8.83 4.86
N PHE A 17 16.09 8.33 4.16
CA PHE A 17 16.89 7.18 4.59
C PHE A 17 17.66 7.49 5.88
N ALA A 18 18.35 8.64 5.94
CA ALA A 18 19.12 9.06 7.10
C ALA A 18 18.23 9.26 8.34
N LEU A 19 17.04 9.89 8.18
CA LEU A 19 16.05 10.06 9.23
C LEU A 19 15.54 8.72 9.74
N ASN A 20 15.17 7.82 8.81
CA ASN A 20 14.65 6.50 9.17
C ASN A 20 15.68 5.66 9.93
N LYS A 21 16.94 5.67 9.44
CA LYS A 21 18.06 5.00 10.09
C LYS A 21 18.28 5.54 11.50
N ARG A 22 18.41 6.87 11.66
CA ARG A 22 18.63 7.51 12.96
C ARG A 22 17.47 7.29 13.93
N SER A 23 16.23 7.27 13.44
CA SER A 23 15.05 6.96 14.23
C SER A 23 15.05 5.52 14.70
N SER A 24 15.38 4.59 13.83
CA SER A 24 15.47 3.15 14.15
C SER A 24 16.56 2.89 15.20
N GLU A 25 17.73 3.53 15.07
CA GLU A 25 18.85 3.36 16.01
C GLU A 25 18.58 3.97 17.38
N LYS A 26 17.88 5.11 17.44
CA LYS A 26 17.69 5.86 18.70
C LYS A 26 16.39 5.53 19.43
N PHE A 27 15.32 5.23 18.69
CA PHE A 27 13.97 5.08 19.21
C PHE A 27 13.34 3.73 18.89
N GLU A 28 14.07 2.84 18.19
CA GLU A 28 13.54 1.57 17.66
C GLU A 28 12.30 1.76 16.78
N TYR A 29 12.13 2.95 16.18
CA TYR A 29 10.98 3.36 15.42
C TYR A 29 11.35 3.71 13.96
N ALA A 30 10.61 3.15 13.01
CA ALA A 30 10.78 3.41 11.59
C ALA A 30 9.63 4.27 11.05
N PHE A 31 9.93 5.50 10.61
CA PHE A 31 8.95 6.38 9.96
C PHE A 31 8.35 5.76 8.71
N PHE A 32 9.21 5.17 7.86
CA PHE A 32 8.80 4.52 6.61
C PHE A 32 8.54 3.03 6.86
N SER A 33 7.46 2.72 7.56
CA SER A 33 7.02 1.37 7.89
C SER A 33 5.79 0.96 7.06
N LYS A 34 5.53 -0.35 6.96
CA LYS A 34 4.33 -0.86 6.28
C LYS A 34 3.02 -0.27 6.86
N PRO A 35 2.83 -0.21 8.20
CA PRO A 35 1.65 0.44 8.77
C PRO A 35 1.50 1.91 8.36
N ALA A 36 2.59 2.68 8.38
CA ALA A 36 2.57 4.09 7.97
C ALA A 36 2.15 4.24 6.49
N LEU A 37 2.60 3.33 5.62
CA LEU A 37 2.17 3.30 4.22
C LEU A 37 0.67 3.02 4.09
N TYR A 38 0.11 2.05 4.82
CA TYR A 38 -1.33 1.76 4.78
C TYR A 38 -2.18 2.91 5.32
N ILE A 39 -1.74 3.56 6.40
CA ILE A 39 -2.40 4.74 6.96
C ILE A 39 -2.40 5.87 5.93
N SER A 40 -1.28 6.13 5.26
CA SER A 40 -1.18 7.17 4.24
C SER A 40 -1.99 6.83 2.98
N LEU A 41 -2.09 5.55 2.61
CA LEU A 41 -2.93 5.10 1.50
C LEU A 41 -4.42 5.35 1.81
N ALA A 42 -4.86 5.05 3.03
CA ALA A 42 -6.23 5.35 3.46
C ALA A 42 -6.51 6.86 3.45
N ALA A 43 -5.60 7.67 4.02
CA ALA A 43 -5.73 9.13 3.99
C ALA A 43 -5.81 9.69 2.57
N SER A 44 -4.95 9.18 1.66
CA SER A 44 -4.95 9.59 0.25
C SER A 44 -6.22 9.19 -0.48
N ALA A 45 -6.77 8.01 -0.19
CA ALA A 45 -8.03 7.57 -0.79
C ALA A 45 -9.20 8.49 -0.39
N PHE A 46 -9.29 8.86 0.89
CA PHE A 46 -10.29 9.83 1.36
C PHE A 46 -10.06 11.23 0.77
N LEU A 47 -8.80 11.68 0.67
CA LEU A 47 -8.47 12.98 0.10
C LEU A 47 -8.85 13.05 -1.38
N VAL A 48 -8.43 12.07 -2.18
CA VAL A 48 -8.74 11.99 -3.62
C VAL A 48 -10.25 11.83 -3.81
N GLY A 49 -10.90 10.95 -3.06
CA GLY A 49 -12.35 10.75 -3.09
C GLY A 49 -13.10 12.05 -2.77
N GLY A 50 -12.67 12.78 -1.74
CA GLY A 50 -13.24 14.08 -1.39
C GLY A 50 -13.07 15.12 -2.48
N LEU A 51 -11.85 15.24 -3.06
CA LEU A 51 -11.56 16.21 -4.11
C LEU A 51 -12.31 15.91 -5.41
N VAL A 52 -12.38 14.63 -5.81
CA VAL A 52 -13.10 14.22 -7.03
C VAL A 52 -14.62 14.38 -6.88
N SER A 53 -15.13 14.30 -5.66
CA SER A 53 -16.55 14.46 -5.37
C SER A 53 -17.01 15.92 -5.32
N ILE A 54 -16.10 16.91 -5.45
CA ILE A 54 -16.48 18.31 -5.51
C ILE A 54 -17.26 18.54 -6.81
N PRO A 55 -18.54 18.99 -6.74
CA PRO A 55 -19.37 19.12 -7.93
C PRO A 55 -18.85 20.22 -8.85
N ALA A 56 -18.68 19.88 -10.13
CA ALA A 56 -18.34 20.87 -11.16
C ALA A 56 -19.55 21.81 -11.52
N ASN A 57 -20.77 21.40 -11.21
CA ASN A 57 -22.00 22.13 -11.51
C ASN A 57 -22.76 22.51 -10.25
N HIS A 58 -23.25 23.75 -10.22
CA HIS A 58 -23.99 24.35 -9.09
C HIS A 58 -25.32 23.65 -8.72
N SER A 59 -25.88 22.81 -9.57
CA SER A 59 -27.18 22.15 -9.33
C SER A 59 -27.13 20.95 -8.35
N GLN A 60 -25.94 20.45 -7.99
CA GLN A 60 -25.79 19.30 -7.11
C GLN A 60 -25.01 19.62 -5.81
N ILE A 61 -25.00 20.89 -5.42
CA ILE A 61 -24.08 21.42 -4.38
C ILE A 61 -24.34 20.85 -2.96
N GLY A 62 -25.54 20.43 -2.62
CA GLY A 62 -25.87 20.13 -1.23
C GLY A 62 -25.16 18.88 -0.67
N PHE A 63 -25.57 17.72 -1.12
CA PHE A 63 -25.09 16.44 -0.55
C PHE A 63 -23.64 16.11 -0.91
N THR A 64 -23.25 16.35 -2.16
CA THR A 64 -21.90 16.05 -2.65
C THR A 64 -20.82 16.92 -1.98
N LEU A 65 -21.11 18.19 -1.73
CA LEU A 65 -20.21 19.11 -1.03
C LEU A 65 -20.00 18.68 0.43
N VAL A 66 -21.07 18.31 1.12
CA VAL A 66 -20.97 17.80 2.50
C VAL A 66 -20.13 16.51 2.55
N ALA A 67 -20.38 15.57 1.63
CA ALA A 67 -19.60 14.34 1.55
C ALA A 67 -18.12 14.61 1.24
N SER A 68 -17.81 15.55 0.35
CA SER A 68 -16.44 15.96 0.03
C SER A 68 -15.72 16.55 1.25
N VAL A 69 -16.38 17.46 1.98
CA VAL A 69 -15.82 18.08 3.18
C VAL A 69 -15.56 17.03 4.25
N ILE A 70 -16.51 16.13 4.50
CA ILE A 70 -16.34 15.03 5.46
C ILE A 70 -15.15 14.16 5.08
N SER A 71 -15.02 13.77 3.81
CA SER A 71 -13.91 12.95 3.33
C SER A 71 -12.55 13.63 3.53
N ILE A 72 -12.47 14.94 3.25
CA ILE A 72 -11.24 15.72 3.46
C ILE A 72 -10.91 15.82 4.95
N LEU A 73 -11.91 16.02 5.82
CA LEU A 73 -11.73 16.06 7.26
C LEU A 73 -11.24 14.71 7.82
N ILE A 74 -11.78 13.60 7.31
CA ILE A 74 -11.31 12.24 7.65
C ILE A 74 -9.85 12.08 7.23
N ALA A 75 -9.49 12.46 6.00
CA ALA A 75 -8.10 12.41 5.54
C ALA A 75 -7.16 13.23 6.43
N ALA A 76 -7.54 14.46 6.77
CA ALA A 76 -6.77 15.32 7.67
C ALA A 76 -6.60 14.70 9.06
N SER A 77 -7.67 14.10 9.61
CA SER A 77 -7.64 13.43 10.90
C SER A 77 -6.69 12.22 10.90
N ILE A 78 -6.67 11.44 9.82
CA ILE A 78 -5.76 10.30 9.66
C ILE A 78 -4.29 10.78 9.59
N VAL A 79 -4.02 11.88 8.87
CA VAL A 79 -2.67 12.47 8.81
C VAL A 79 -2.24 13.00 10.18
N LEU A 80 -3.10 13.70 10.89
CA LEU A 80 -2.82 14.18 12.26
C LEU A 80 -2.55 13.00 13.21
N TRP A 81 -3.30 11.91 13.08
CA TRP A 81 -3.06 10.68 13.84
C TRP A 81 -1.67 10.09 13.55
N LEU A 82 -1.23 10.08 12.30
CA LEU A 82 0.11 9.62 11.92
C LEU A 82 1.20 10.50 12.55
N VAL A 83 1.03 11.83 12.50
CA VAL A 83 1.95 12.79 13.14
C VAL A 83 2.00 12.55 14.66
N TYR A 84 0.85 12.35 15.29
CA TYR A 84 0.75 12.07 16.71
C TYR A 84 1.49 10.79 17.13
N ILE A 85 1.32 9.70 16.37
CA ILE A 85 2.06 8.44 16.59
C ILE A 85 3.57 8.69 16.48
N ASN A 86 4.03 9.41 15.47
CA ASN A 86 5.43 9.73 15.28
C ASN A 86 6.00 10.52 16.48
N CYS A 87 5.23 11.47 17.03
CA CYS A 87 5.64 12.25 18.18
C CYS A 87 5.72 11.43 19.47
N ILE A 88 4.78 10.49 19.67
CA ILE A 88 4.81 9.60 20.86
C ILE A 88 5.94 8.57 20.74
N ALA A 89 6.13 8.00 19.56
CA ALA A 89 7.13 6.95 19.34
C ALA A 89 8.58 7.47 19.38
N THR A 90 8.77 8.80 19.22
CA THR A 90 10.08 9.43 19.24
C THR A 90 10.14 10.57 20.29
N THR A 91 10.38 11.78 19.84
CA THR A 91 10.23 13.01 20.63
C THR A 91 9.43 14.00 19.80
N ILE A 92 8.77 14.97 20.44
CA ILE A 92 7.93 15.95 19.73
C ILE A 92 8.68 16.60 18.57
N GLY A 93 9.90 17.09 18.80
CA GLY A 93 10.70 17.75 17.76
C GLY A 93 11.12 16.80 16.63
N PHE A 94 11.55 15.58 16.98
CA PHE A 94 11.99 14.59 15.99
C PHE A 94 10.79 13.98 15.23
N GLY A 95 9.68 13.74 15.93
CA GLY A 95 8.42 13.25 15.34
C GLY A 95 7.82 14.25 14.36
N LEU A 96 7.79 15.55 14.70
CA LEU A 96 7.33 16.60 13.78
C LEU A 96 8.23 16.73 12.56
N ALA A 97 9.56 16.80 12.76
CA ALA A 97 10.51 16.88 11.65
C ALA A 97 10.42 15.67 10.73
N GLY A 98 10.30 14.46 11.29
CA GLY A 98 10.08 13.23 10.54
C GLY A 98 8.77 13.24 9.76
N SER A 99 7.68 13.71 10.38
CA SER A 99 6.36 13.78 9.74
C SER A 99 6.30 14.77 8.58
N VAL A 100 6.98 15.92 8.69
CA VAL A 100 7.06 16.92 7.61
C VAL A 100 7.67 16.32 6.32
N ILE A 101 8.57 15.36 6.45
CA ILE A 101 9.19 14.69 5.30
C ILE A 101 8.40 13.44 4.91
N GLN A 102 7.98 12.64 5.90
CA GLN A 102 7.27 11.39 5.68
C GLN A 102 5.92 11.58 5.02
N VAL A 103 5.09 12.51 5.53
CA VAL A 103 3.70 12.67 5.07
C VAL A 103 3.63 13.01 3.58
N PRO A 104 4.34 14.04 3.06
CA PRO A 104 4.29 14.35 1.63
C PRO A 104 4.78 13.19 0.75
N ILE A 105 5.84 12.49 1.16
CA ILE A 105 6.38 11.37 0.39
C ILE A 105 5.39 10.21 0.34
N LEU A 106 4.87 9.79 1.50
CA LEU A 106 3.92 8.69 1.56
C LEU A 106 2.60 9.03 0.87
N MET A 107 2.10 10.26 1.00
CA MET A 107 0.90 10.72 0.30
C MET A 107 1.10 10.70 -1.22
N THR A 108 2.24 11.17 -1.73
CA THR A 108 2.56 11.15 -3.16
C THR A 108 2.62 9.71 -3.69
N ILE A 109 3.33 8.81 -2.98
CA ILE A 109 3.40 7.40 -3.35
C ILE A 109 1.99 6.76 -3.34
N SER A 110 1.18 7.07 -2.33
CA SER A 110 -0.18 6.54 -2.18
C SER A 110 -1.11 7.01 -3.29
N ILE A 111 -1.06 8.29 -3.68
CA ILE A 111 -1.86 8.84 -4.78
C ILE A 111 -1.52 8.14 -6.11
N ILE A 112 -0.25 7.86 -6.36
CA ILE A 112 0.18 7.12 -7.54
C ILE A 112 -0.24 5.64 -7.46
N ALA A 113 -0.19 5.05 -6.27
CA ALA A 113 -0.53 3.64 -6.06
C ALA A 113 -2.05 3.38 -6.19
N ILE A 114 -2.92 4.33 -5.82
CA ILE A 114 -4.38 4.16 -5.87
C ILE A 114 -4.88 3.70 -7.26
N PRO A 115 -4.58 4.37 -8.39
CA PRO A 115 -5.05 3.91 -9.69
C PRO A 115 -4.48 2.55 -10.07
N ILE A 116 -3.23 2.25 -9.69
CA ILE A 116 -2.61 0.95 -9.96
C ILE A 116 -3.34 -0.16 -9.20
N LEU A 117 -3.65 0.08 -7.92
CA LEU A 117 -4.40 -0.87 -7.08
C LEU A 117 -5.83 -1.06 -7.57
N LEU A 118 -6.49 0.01 -8.05
CA LEU A 118 -7.83 -0.08 -8.63
C LEU A 118 -7.82 -0.92 -9.90
N ILE A 119 -6.89 -0.66 -10.83
CA ILE A 119 -6.74 -1.44 -12.07
C ILE A 119 -6.38 -2.88 -11.75
N GLY A 120 -5.42 -3.12 -10.87
CA GLY A 120 -5.03 -4.46 -10.43
C GLY A 120 -6.18 -5.22 -9.75
N GLY A 121 -6.95 -4.53 -8.91
CA GLY A 121 -8.16 -5.08 -8.28
C GLY A 121 -9.26 -5.43 -9.28
N LEU A 122 -9.48 -4.59 -10.28
CA LEU A 122 -10.42 -4.85 -11.37
C LEU A 122 -9.97 -6.06 -12.21
N ILE A 123 -8.69 -6.10 -12.59
CA ILE A 123 -8.12 -7.25 -13.32
C ILE A 123 -8.25 -8.53 -12.48
N TRP A 124 -8.01 -8.46 -11.17
CA TRP A 124 -8.17 -9.61 -10.28
C TRP A 124 -9.63 -10.06 -10.17
N LEU A 125 -10.58 -9.13 -10.03
CA LEU A 125 -12.02 -9.41 -9.95
C LEU A 125 -12.56 -10.02 -11.25
N PHE A 126 -12.23 -9.44 -12.39
CA PHE A 126 -12.76 -9.87 -13.67
C PHE A 126 -11.89 -10.95 -14.35
N GLY A 127 -10.58 -10.93 -14.14
CA GLY A 127 -9.66 -11.96 -14.63
C GLY A 127 -9.65 -13.25 -13.79
N GLY A 128 -10.13 -13.20 -12.57
CA GLY A 128 -10.22 -14.36 -11.68
C GLY A 128 -11.34 -15.33 -12.02
N ALA A 129 -12.33 -14.91 -12.82
CA ALA A 129 -13.44 -15.76 -13.26
C ALA A 129 -13.01 -16.93 -14.20
N GLY A 130 -11.77 -16.88 -14.71
CA GLY A 130 -11.21 -17.96 -15.54
C GLY A 130 -10.14 -18.80 -14.84
N ARG A 131 -9.91 -18.62 -13.54
CA ARG A 131 -8.98 -19.49 -12.82
C ARG A 131 -9.59 -20.85 -12.65
N ALA A 132 -8.89 -21.83 -13.23
CA ALA A 132 -9.18 -23.25 -13.07
C ALA A 132 -9.59 -23.55 -11.62
N THR A 133 -10.72 -24.20 -11.48
CA THR A 133 -11.10 -24.89 -10.25
C THR A 133 -9.86 -25.60 -9.71
N PRO A 134 -9.54 -25.47 -8.41
CA PRO A 134 -8.49 -26.27 -7.81
C PRO A 134 -8.71 -27.71 -8.25
N ALA A 135 -7.68 -28.34 -8.83
CA ALA A 135 -7.79 -29.71 -9.26
C ALA A 135 -8.42 -30.51 -8.11
N GLU A 136 -9.55 -31.17 -8.39
CA GLU A 136 -10.25 -31.96 -7.40
C GLU A 136 -9.21 -32.88 -6.73
N PRO A 137 -9.18 -32.93 -5.38
CA PRO A 137 -8.22 -33.77 -4.69
C PRO A 137 -8.39 -35.18 -5.20
N LYS A 138 -7.33 -35.75 -5.80
CA LYS A 138 -7.35 -37.09 -6.36
C LYS A 138 -7.94 -38.05 -5.31
N PRO A 139 -8.88 -38.92 -5.67
CA PRO A 139 -9.49 -39.86 -4.75
C PRO A 139 -8.39 -40.68 -4.06
N PHE A 140 -8.58 -40.95 -2.79
CA PHE A 140 -7.61 -41.60 -1.89
C PHE A 140 -6.95 -42.86 -2.52
N HIS A 141 -7.72 -43.63 -3.27
CA HIS A 141 -7.22 -44.82 -3.99
C HIS A 141 -6.19 -44.50 -5.07
N GLN A 142 -6.32 -43.38 -5.77
CA GLN A 142 -5.34 -42.96 -6.78
C GLN A 142 -4.04 -42.46 -6.13
N GLN A 143 -4.14 -41.70 -5.02
CA GLN A 143 -2.96 -41.30 -4.26
C GLN A 143 -2.19 -42.50 -3.71
N GLN A 144 -2.90 -43.50 -3.22
CA GLN A 144 -2.29 -44.69 -2.67
C GLN A 144 -1.61 -45.55 -3.76
N SER A 145 -2.22 -45.71 -4.93
CA SER A 145 -1.61 -46.44 -6.07
C SER A 145 -0.37 -45.71 -6.61
N GLU A 146 -0.39 -44.39 -6.74
CA GLU A 146 0.78 -43.60 -7.14
C GLU A 146 1.92 -43.72 -6.10
N TRP A 147 1.60 -43.75 -4.79
CA TRP A 147 2.57 -43.91 -3.74
C TRP A 147 3.24 -45.29 -3.78
N TYR A 148 2.46 -46.36 -4.00
CA TYR A 148 3.00 -47.72 -4.15
C TYR A 148 3.84 -47.86 -5.42
N PHE A 149 3.39 -47.28 -6.55
CA PHE A 149 4.12 -47.32 -7.80
C PHE A 149 5.46 -46.59 -7.72
N ASN A 150 5.47 -45.41 -7.10
CA ASN A 150 6.69 -44.62 -6.90
C ASN A 150 7.70 -45.33 -5.95
N ARG A 151 7.21 -46.08 -4.97
CA ARG A 151 8.05 -46.80 -4.02
C ARG A 151 8.65 -48.07 -4.63
N MET A 152 7.95 -48.71 -5.53
CA MET A 152 8.40 -49.92 -6.22
C MET A 152 9.32 -49.65 -7.40
N ASN A 153 9.29 -48.47 -7.99
CA ASN A 153 10.12 -48.12 -9.13
C ASN A 153 10.87 -46.78 -8.95
N PRO A 154 11.86 -46.71 -8.02
CA PRO A 154 12.57 -45.49 -7.70
C PRO A 154 13.39 -44.93 -8.88
N ASN A 155 13.64 -45.70 -9.94
CA ASN A 155 14.42 -45.26 -11.11
C ASN A 155 13.58 -44.85 -12.31
N GLY A 156 12.25 -44.83 -12.19
CA GLY A 156 11.33 -44.55 -13.31
C GLY A 156 11.07 -43.08 -13.66
N PHE A 157 11.59 -42.13 -12.92
CA PHE A 157 11.21 -40.73 -13.03
C PHE A 157 12.26 -39.78 -13.61
N HIS A 158 12.86 -40.13 -14.74
CA HIS A 158 13.58 -39.13 -15.54
C HIS A 158 13.29 -39.31 -17.06
N LYS A 159 12.03 -39.10 -17.46
CA LYS A 159 11.74 -38.66 -18.81
C LYS A 159 10.85 -37.41 -18.75
N LYS A 160 11.52 -36.24 -18.69
CA LYS A 160 10.91 -34.98 -19.08
C LYS A 160 10.73 -35.00 -20.61
N HIS A 161 9.50 -34.82 -21.06
CA HIS A 161 9.22 -34.27 -22.37
C HIS A 161 8.85 -32.81 -22.24
#